data_91dfc071af08dc354195c26a5b74f31f
#
_entry.id   91dfc071af08dc354195c26a5b74f31f
#
_cell.length_a   1.000
_cell.length_b   1.000
_cell.length_c   1.000
_cell.angle_alpha   90.00
_cell.angle_beta   90.00
_cell.angle_gamma   90.00
#
_symmetry.space_group_name_H-M   'P 1'
#
loop_
_entity.id
_entity.type
_entity.pdbx_description
1 polymer ?
#
loop_
_entity_poly.entity_id
_entity_poly.type
_entity_poly.pdbx_seq_one_letter_code
_entity_poly.pdbx_strand_id
1 'polypeptide(L)'
;MKNSEERKAVRHIALLLAFPGRIKGFFGKINSRMEGKYSPSFLALAATAITALTASIILFLPNYMGVANDGSTDDIMRSAGIYYMDEEPEDIYSNYFIKIYSKVPVDGEMPGQTFNSQIILLRLAKGLDDLFTRDSYFDIRFLGFLYLILYLPAVYLVVGQACQRVKRFSEGVFISAAGLIIFSDVGYILYFNSFYPEAVWLITMLYCAGASMTFQKKRSGYGDFLSLLLFLSAGLVLVSSRKQCAVIGFLFAVYLIRLIFVRRNWMWGACCISSAFLMSLLAIVCIFVYPSDFNETSRFHAMTRGVLFESSDPAETLEEFGIDPSYELLADASAYDYLPLVRSGDASLYHGFMDKYTIQDITVYYLRHPGSLLGMIDVSIRAGMDVRRSNCGNYEKSAGLPMKARTLFWSGWSSFKMTSAPRTVGYLFLLAAAVFLLFYRGYSIRPAEDRRNTVYLDMLLTVLAVLLSQSVVVIVNSGDAEMVQRMFLVGLCLDIMTYCVFTELLHKIRIV
;
A
#
# COMPACT_ATOMS: atom_id res chain seq x y z
N MET A 1 -32.36 50.15 6.79
CA MET A 1 -31.95 48.73 6.83
C MET A 1 -30.98 48.35 5.71
N LYS A 2 -31.13 48.73 4.45
CA LYS A 2 -30.24 48.41 3.32
C LYS A 2 -28.75 48.77 3.55
N ASN A 3 -28.49 49.95 4.17
CA ASN A 3 -27.13 50.44 4.44
C ASN A 3 -26.37 49.64 5.52
N SER A 4 -27.03 48.88 6.35
CA SER A 4 -26.44 48.04 7.41
C SER A 4 -25.94 46.69 6.85
N GLU A 5 -26.67 46.11 5.90
CA GLU A 5 -26.31 44.85 5.27
C GLU A 5 -25.16 45.02 4.27
N GLU A 6 -25.17 46.09 3.49
CA GLU A 6 -24.04 46.42 2.60
C GLU A 6 -22.74 46.64 3.38
N ARG A 7 -22.80 47.35 4.52
CA ARG A 7 -21.60 47.51 5.39
C ARG A 7 -21.14 46.23 6.01
N LYS A 8 -22.04 45.28 6.33
CA LYS A 8 -21.67 43.93 6.81
C LYS A 8 -21.04 43.12 5.70
N ALA A 9 -21.59 43.14 4.49
CA ALA A 9 -21.01 42.42 3.34
C ALA A 9 -19.62 42.94 2.96
N VAL A 10 -19.43 44.26 2.89
CA VAL A 10 -18.12 44.89 2.63
C VAL A 10 -17.11 44.52 3.72
N ARG A 11 -17.55 44.49 5.00
CA ARG A 11 -16.69 44.08 6.12
C ARG A 11 -16.30 42.60 6.05
N HIS A 12 -17.20 41.72 5.61
CA HIS A 12 -16.91 40.30 5.39
C HIS A 12 -15.93 40.11 4.23
N ILE A 13 -16.11 40.79 3.11
CA ILE A 13 -15.18 40.75 1.96
C ILE A 13 -13.81 41.32 2.36
N ALA A 14 -13.74 42.40 3.09
CA ALA A 14 -12.52 42.99 3.61
C ALA A 14 -11.79 42.03 4.58
N LEU A 15 -12.52 41.29 5.44
CA LEU A 15 -11.98 40.24 6.30
C LEU A 15 -11.45 39.07 5.52
N LEU A 16 -12.14 38.63 4.47
CA LEU A 16 -11.69 37.56 3.58
C LEU A 16 -10.43 37.96 2.79
N LEU A 17 -10.37 39.20 2.31
CA LEU A 17 -9.19 39.74 1.60
C LEU A 17 -7.99 40.00 2.53
N ALA A 18 -8.24 40.31 3.80
CA ALA A 18 -7.19 40.51 4.82
C ALA A 18 -6.67 39.19 5.43
N PHE A 19 -7.42 38.08 5.26
CA PHE A 19 -7.10 36.78 5.83
C PHE A 19 -5.75 36.23 5.37
N PRO A 20 -5.39 36.27 4.05
CA PRO A 20 -4.06 35.83 3.59
C PRO A 20 -2.90 36.65 4.19
N GLY A 21 -3.09 37.96 4.37
CA GLY A 21 -2.07 38.84 4.96
C GLY A 21 -1.83 38.57 6.45
N ARG A 22 -2.89 38.26 7.21
CA ARG A 22 -2.78 37.87 8.63
C ARG A 22 -2.09 36.52 8.81
N ILE A 23 -2.45 35.53 7.98
CA ILE A 23 -1.80 34.22 7.96
C ILE A 23 -0.30 34.40 7.64
N LYS A 24 0.04 35.14 6.59
CA LYS A 24 1.42 35.40 6.21
C LYS A 24 2.20 36.09 7.31
N GLY A 25 1.60 37.08 8.01
CA GLY A 25 2.21 37.76 9.15
C GLY A 25 2.44 36.85 10.36
N PHE A 26 1.48 35.96 10.65
CA PHE A 26 1.59 34.96 11.72
C PHE A 26 2.72 33.99 11.47
N PHE A 27 2.78 33.37 10.32
CA PHE A 27 3.84 32.44 9.97
C PHE A 27 5.19 33.16 9.82
N GLY A 28 5.24 34.39 9.31
CA GLY A 28 6.45 35.21 9.26
C GLY A 28 7.07 35.41 10.64
N LYS A 29 6.25 35.73 11.67
CA LYS A 29 6.72 35.84 13.06
C LYS A 29 7.21 34.50 13.62
N ILE A 30 6.55 33.40 13.33
CA ILE A 30 6.99 32.06 13.77
C ILE A 30 8.32 31.72 13.11
N ASN A 31 8.43 31.88 11.79
CA ASN A 31 9.65 31.57 11.05
C ASN A 31 10.85 32.37 11.55
N SER A 32 10.71 33.70 11.74
CA SER A 32 11.80 34.54 12.28
C SER A 32 12.20 34.15 13.70
N ARG A 33 11.24 33.73 14.55
CA ARG A 33 11.52 33.28 15.94
C ARG A 33 12.23 31.95 16.00
N MET A 34 11.99 31.10 15.01
CA MET A 34 12.56 29.75 14.92
C MET A 34 13.80 29.66 14.04
N GLU A 35 14.19 30.75 13.36
CA GLU A 35 15.35 30.79 12.51
C GLU A 35 16.64 30.40 13.29
N GLY A 36 17.38 29.44 12.74
CA GLY A 36 18.56 28.87 13.38
C GLY A 36 18.34 27.97 14.61
N LYS A 37 17.08 27.78 15.05
CA LYS A 37 16.76 27.00 16.26
C LYS A 37 16.25 25.58 15.98
N TYR A 38 16.09 25.19 14.73
CA TYR A 38 15.63 23.88 14.33
C TYR A 38 16.45 23.29 13.22
N SER A 39 16.43 21.97 13.11
CA SER A 39 16.95 21.27 11.94
C SER A 39 15.80 20.52 11.23
N PRO A 40 15.86 20.35 9.90
CA PRO A 40 14.88 19.52 9.18
C PRO A 40 14.78 18.11 9.75
N SER A 41 15.89 17.53 10.20
CA SER A 41 15.93 16.22 10.84
C SER A 41 15.15 16.16 12.16
N PHE A 42 15.14 17.25 12.94
CA PHE A 42 14.35 17.34 14.16
C PHE A 42 12.84 17.24 13.88
N LEU A 43 12.36 17.93 12.84
CA LEU A 43 10.94 17.87 12.47
C LEU A 43 10.52 16.46 12.01
N ALA A 44 11.36 15.79 11.24
CA ALA A 44 11.14 14.41 10.84
C ALA A 44 11.16 13.47 12.06
N LEU A 45 12.10 13.67 13.01
CA LEU A 45 12.16 12.90 14.24
C LEU A 45 10.91 13.11 15.11
N ALA A 46 10.43 14.35 15.24
CA ALA A 46 9.21 14.66 15.97
C ALA A 46 7.98 13.95 15.36
N ALA A 47 7.83 13.99 14.02
CA ALA A 47 6.74 13.27 13.35
C ALA A 47 6.84 11.76 13.58
N THR A 48 8.06 11.19 13.49
CA THR A 48 8.29 9.77 13.76
C THR A 48 8.01 9.39 15.22
N ALA A 49 8.37 10.25 16.17
CA ALA A 49 8.09 10.02 17.59
C ALA A 49 6.56 10.06 17.88
N ILE A 50 5.83 10.97 17.25
CA ILE A 50 4.37 10.99 17.37
C ILE A 50 3.77 9.73 16.71
N THR A 51 4.29 9.29 15.57
CA THR A 51 3.88 8.01 14.94
C THR A 51 4.15 6.84 15.89
N ALA A 52 5.30 6.79 16.55
CA ALA A 52 5.62 5.76 17.54
C ALA A 52 4.62 5.77 18.70
N LEU A 53 4.29 6.95 19.23
CA LEU A 53 3.35 7.10 20.33
C LEU A 53 1.94 6.63 19.92
N THR A 54 1.42 7.11 18.79
CA THR A 54 0.08 6.71 18.30
C THR A 54 -0.01 5.22 17.99
N ALA A 55 1.01 4.65 17.33
CA ALA A 55 1.08 3.22 17.06
C ALA A 55 1.16 2.41 18.37
N SER A 56 1.93 2.86 19.36
CA SER A 56 2.02 2.18 20.67
C SER A 56 0.69 2.19 21.40
N ILE A 57 -0.08 3.27 21.33
CA ILE A 57 -1.42 3.34 21.90
C ILE A 57 -2.35 2.31 21.23
N ILE A 58 -2.33 2.23 19.91
CA ILE A 58 -3.18 1.33 19.14
C ILE A 58 -2.84 -0.14 19.39
N LEU A 59 -1.55 -0.48 19.39
CA LEU A 59 -1.10 -1.87 19.36
C LEU A 59 -0.94 -2.51 20.75
N PHE A 60 -0.58 -1.71 21.78
CA PHE A 60 -0.08 -2.25 23.06
C PHE A 60 -0.86 -1.83 24.28
N LEU A 61 -1.75 -0.82 24.19
CA LEU A 61 -2.58 -0.44 25.34
C LEU A 61 -3.90 -1.25 25.37
N PRO A 62 -4.51 -1.42 26.57
CA PRO A 62 -5.79 -2.11 26.73
C PRO A 62 -6.86 -1.61 25.76
N ASN A 63 -7.74 -2.52 25.37
CA ASN A 63 -8.52 -2.54 24.15
C ASN A 63 -7.59 -2.62 22.93
N TYR A 64 -6.64 -3.56 23.02
CA TYR A 64 -5.72 -3.87 21.94
C TYR A 64 -6.43 -3.95 20.60
N MET A 65 -5.80 -3.38 19.56
CA MET A 65 -6.42 -3.31 18.25
C MET A 65 -5.53 -3.98 17.20
N GLY A 66 -6.19 -4.61 16.24
CA GLY A 66 -5.57 -5.24 15.09
C GLY A 66 -6.60 -5.44 13.98
N VAL A 67 -6.34 -6.35 13.06
CA VAL A 67 -7.29 -6.74 12.03
C VAL A 67 -7.67 -8.20 12.24
N ALA A 68 -8.97 -8.48 12.38
CA ALA A 68 -9.48 -9.84 12.46
C ALA A 68 -9.11 -10.63 11.20
N ASN A 69 -8.71 -11.90 11.35
CA ASN A 69 -8.39 -12.76 10.22
C ASN A 69 -9.67 -13.22 9.50
N ASP A 70 -9.63 -13.26 8.17
CA ASP A 70 -10.72 -13.74 7.32
C ASP A 70 -10.46 -15.15 6.75
N GLY A 71 -9.45 -15.84 7.23
CA GLY A 71 -9.01 -17.16 6.76
C GLY A 71 -8.00 -17.12 5.63
N SER A 72 -7.84 -15.99 4.94
CA SER A 72 -6.91 -15.87 3.79
C SER A 72 -5.43 -15.95 4.16
N THR A 73 -5.09 -15.88 5.45
CA THR A 73 -3.71 -15.94 5.96
C THR A 73 -3.42 -17.20 6.78
N ASP A 74 -4.37 -18.14 6.89
CA ASP A 74 -4.23 -19.34 7.70
C ASP A 74 -3.02 -20.20 7.31
N ASP A 75 -2.79 -20.36 6.00
CA ASP A 75 -1.65 -21.12 5.48
C ASP A 75 -0.30 -20.47 5.87
N ILE A 76 -0.23 -19.14 5.85
CA ILE A 76 0.96 -18.37 6.22
C ILE A 76 1.21 -18.53 7.72
N MET A 77 0.17 -18.41 8.53
CA MET A 77 0.21 -18.55 9.98
C MET A 77 0.69 -19.96 10.37
N ARG A 78 0.06 -21.03 9.80
CA ARG A 78 0.46 -22.43 10.02
C ARG A 78 1.88 -22.72 9.52
N SER A 79 2.32 -22.13 8.40
CA SER A 79 3.69 -22.26 7.90
C SER A 79 4.74 -21.61 8.84
N ALA A 80 4.34 -20.65 9.64
CA ALA A 80 5.16 -20.07 10.71
C ALA A 80 5.12 -20.90 12.01
N GLY A 81 4.25 -21.90 12.10
CA GLY A 81 4.00 -22.71 13.31
C GLY A 81 3.19 -21.94 14.37
N ILE A 82 2.18 -21.23 13.91
CA ILE A 82 1.22 -20.50 14.72
C ILE A 82 -0.17 -21.01 14.35
N TYR A 83 -1.01 -21.32 15.33
CA TYR A 83 -2.29 -21.98 15.17
C TYR A 83 -3.35 -21.25 15.99
N TYR A 84 -4.63 -21.38 15.59
CA TYR A 84 -5.71 -20.93 16.45
C TYR A 84 -5.76 -21.75 17.74
N MET A 85 -6.32 -21.17 18.77
CA MET A 85 -6.76 -21.93 19.94
C MET A 85 -8.09 -22.60 19.64
N ASP A 86 -8.56 -23.44 20.55
CA ASP A 86 -9.89 -24.09 20.44
C ASP A 86 -10.98 -23.03 20.68
N GLU A 87 -11.38 -22.34 19.62
CA GLU A 87 -12.37 -21.27 19.64
C GLU A 87 -13.49 -21.57 18.62
N GLU A 88 -14.69 -21.01 18.85
CA GLU A 88 -15.80 -21.12 17.91
C GLU A 88 -15.47 -20.42 16.59
N PRO A 89 -15.79 -21.02 15.42
CA PRO A 89 -15.50 -20.43 14.11
C PRO A 89 -16.06 -19.01 13.93
N GLU A 90 -17.19 -18.69 14.57
CA GLU A 90 -17.79 -17.35 14.55
C GLU A 90 -16.90 -16.30 15.24
N ASP A 91 -16.08 -16.70 16.20
CA ASP A 91 -15.15 -15.80 16.90
C ASP A 91 -13.82 -15.67 16.18
N ILE A 92 -13.44 -16.67 15.37
CA ILE A 92 -12.16 -16.72 14.66
C ILE A 92 -12.17 -15.82 13.41
N TYR A 93 -13.22 -15.92 12.58
CA TYR A 93 -13.18 -15.29 11.25
C TYR A 93 -13.94 -13.97 11.18
N SER A 94 -13.21 -12.92 10.79
CA SER A 94 -13.70 -11.58 10.45
C SER A 94 -14.32 -10.76 11.60
N ASN A 95 -14.85 -11.40 12.65
CA ASN A 95 -15.66 -10.73 13.67
C ASN A 95 -14.82 -10.02 14.73
N TYR A 96 -13.84 -10.70 15.29
CA TYR A 96 -13.02 -10.19 16.36
C TYR A 96 -11.53 -10.34 16.07
N PHE A 97 -10.75 -9.39 16.55
CA PHE A 97 -9.30 -9.50 16.57
C PHE A 97 -8.87 -10.48 17.68
N ILE A 98 -8.02 -11.42 17.33
CA ILE A 98 -7.45 -12.39 18.26
C ILE A 98 -6.02 -11.98 18.59
N LYS A 99 -5.70 -11.92 19.90
CA LYS A 99 -4.39 -11.52 20.38
C LYS A 99 -3.46 -12.70 20.62
N ILE A 100 -3.99 -13.81 21.14
CA ILE A 100 -3.22 -14.98 21.57
C ILE A 100 -3.51 -16.18 20.68
N TYR A 101 -2.47 -16.85 20.26
CA TYR A 101 -2.50 -18.02 19.39
C TYR A 101 -1.73 -19.17 20.03
N SER A 102 -1.91 -20.40 19.53
CA SER A 102 -1.13 -21.57 19.94
C SER A 102 0.16 -21.69 19.12
N LYS A 103 1.26 -22.10 19.75
CA LYS A 103 2.50 -22.52 19.10
C LYS A 103 2.52 -24.03 18.79
N VAL A 104 1.52 -24.75 19.25
CA VAL A 104 1.36 -26.20 19.06
C VAL A 104 0.13 -26.43 18.18
N PRO A 105 0.21 -27.30 17.19
CA PRO A 105 -0.97 -27.66 16.39
C PRO A 105 -2.10 -28.19 17.27
N VAL A 106 -3.31 -27.77 17.01
CA VAL A 106 -4.50 -28.39 17.60
C VAL A 106 -4.82 -29.69 16.84
N ASP A 107 -5.50 -30.64 17.47
CA ASP A 107 -5.78 -31.94 16.91
C ASP A 107 -6.39 -31.86 15.50
N GLY A 108 -5.71 -32.48 14.53
CA GLY A 108 -6.11 -32.49 13.11
C GLY A 108 -5.58 -31.36 12.24
N GLU A 109 -4.93 -30.35 12.80
CA GLU A 109 -4.31 -29.27 12.00
C GLU A 109 -2.97 -29.73 11.40
N MET A 110 -2.81 -29.47 10.10
CA MET A 110 -1.56 -29.77 9.37
C MET A 110 -0.69 -28.51 9.31
N PRO A 111 0.65 -28.66 9.39
CA PRO A 111 1.56 -27.54 9.13
C PRO A 111 1.34 -26.95 7.71
N GLY A 112 1.36 -25.64 7.60
CA GLY A 112 1.30 -24.99 6.28
C GLY A 112 2.56 -25.29 5.45
N GLN A 113 2.41 -25.29 4.14
CA GLN A 113 3.48 -25.63 3.19
C GLN A 113 3.95 -24.41 2.37
N THR A 114 3.40 -23.24 2.64
CA THR A 114 3.77 -22.02 1.91
C THR A 114 5.10 -21.46 2.44
N PHE A 115 5.90 -20.90 1.55
CA PHE A 115 7.12 -20.17 1.90
C PHE A 115 7.13 -18.80 1.22
N ASN A 116 7.25 -17.74 2.02
CA ASN A 116 7.43 -16.38 1.54
C ASN A 116 8.21 -15.54 2.56
N SER A 117 8.57 -14.30 2.21
CA SER A 117 9.33 -13.40 3.10
C SER A 117 8.58 -13.03 4.38
N GLN A 118 7.27 -13.00 4.37
CA GLN A 118 6.45 -12.70 5.56
C GLN A 118 6.60 -13.78 6.63
N ILE A 119 6.68 -15.06 6.25
CA ILE A 119 6.87 -16.19 7.19
C ILE A 119 8.19 -16.02 7.97
N ILE A 120 9.21 -15.46 7.34
CA ILE A 120 10.49 -15.19 8.03
C ILE A 120 10.27 -14.19 9.17
N LEU A 121 9.50 -13.12 8.92
CA LEU A 121 9.18 -12.11 9.93
C LEU A 121 8.28 -12.68 11.04
N LEU A 122 7.33 -13.54 10.70
CA LEU A 122 6.50 -14.25 11.67
C LEU A 122 7.33 -15.16 12.57
N ARG A 123 8.26 -15.93 11.99
CA ARG A 123 9.18 -16.79 12.76
C ARG A 123 10.13 -15.98 13.65
N LEU A 124 10.58 -14.81 13.20
CA LEU A 124 11.36 -13.90 14.02
C LEU A 124 10.54 -13.35 15.18
N ALA A 125 9.27 -12.96 14.95
CA ALA A 125 8.37 -12.50 16.01
C ALA A 125 8.07 -13.61 17.01
N LYS A 126 7.84 -14.86 16.55
CA LYS A 126 7.71 -16.04 17.43
C LYS A 126 8.97 -16.28 18.26
N GLY A 127 10.16 -16.16 17.66
CA GLY A 127 11.42 -16.30 18.38
C GLY A 127 11.63 -15.19 19.42
N LEU A 128 11.17 -13.96 19.15
CA LEU A 128 11.16 -12.90 20.15
C LEU A 128 10.20 -13.22 21.30
N ASP A 129 9.00 -13.70 21.02
CA ASP A 129 8.05 -14.12 22.03
C ASP A 129 8.61 -15.25 22.89
N ASP A 130 9.21 -16.28 22.29
CA ASP A 130 9.86 -17.40 22.99
C ASP A 130 11.00 -16.94 23.93
N LEU A 131 11.69 -15.87 23.58
CA LEU A 131 12.75 -15.31 24.40
C LEU A 131 12.22 -14.70 25.71
N PHE A 132 11.02 -14.11 25.67
CA PHE A 132 10.44 -13.37 26.81
C PHE A 132 9.43 -14.20 27.63
N THR A 133 8.57 -15.01 26.97
CA THR A 133 7.44 -15.70 27.61
C THR A 133 7.75 -17.18 27.93
N ARG A 134 8.45 -17.91 27.04
CA ARG A 134 8.80 -19.33 27.17
C ARG A 134 7.60 -20.26 27.40
N ASP A 135 6.44 -19.91 26.86
CA ASP A 135 5.22 -20.69 26.97
C ASP A 135 4.78 -21.24 25.58
N SER A 136 3.64 -21.95 25.55
CA SER A 136 3.07 -22.55 24.34
C SER A 136 2.20 -21.57 23.53
N TYR A 137 2.11 -20.32 23.97
CA TYR A 137 1.24 -19.32 23.38
C TYR A 137 2.04 -18.25 22.66
N PHE A 138 1.53 -17.79 21.50
CA PHE A 138 2.09 -16.68 20.74
C PHE A 138 1.21 -15.44 20.90
N ASP A 139 1.80 -14.36 21.42
CA ASP A 139 1.16 -13.06 21.49
C ASP A 139 1.50 -12.25 20.22
N ILE A 140 0.48 -11.92 19.42
CA ILE A 140 0.65 -11.20 18.15
C ILE A 140 1.29 -9.81 18.33
N ARG A 141 1.29 -9.25 19.53
CA ARG A 141 1.94 -7.97 19.83
C ARG A 141 3.46 -8.01 19.65
N PHE A 142 4.10 -9.17 19.72
CA PHE A 142 5.51 -9.32 19.36
C PHE A 142 5.73 -9.09 17.86
N LEU A 143 4.79 -9.51 17.03
CA LEU A 143 4.80 -9.18 15.60
C LEU A 143 4.57 -7.68 15.39
N GLY A 144 3.58 -7.10 16.08
CA GLY A 144 3.32 -5.66 16.05
C GLY A 144 4.55 -4.84 16.47
N PHE A 145 5.27 -5.29 17.49
CA PHE A 145 6.52 -4.67 17.96
C PHE A 145 7.63 -4.75 16.90
N LEU A 146 7.83 -5.93 16.29
CA LEU A 146 8.81 -6.12 15.23
C LEU A 146 8.52 -5.20 14.03
N TYR A 147 7.26 -5.17 13.57
CA TYR A 147 6.85 -4.29 12.48
C TYR A 147 7.02 -2.81 12.84
N LEU A 148 6.70 -2.41 14.07
CA LEU A 148 6.87 -1.03 14.51
C LEU A 148 8.35 -0.60 14.49
N ILE A 149 9.26 -1.43 14.98
CA ILE A 149 10.71 -1.17 14.92
C ILE A 149 11.20 -1.02 13.49
N LEU A 150 10.72 -1.84 12.57
CA LEU A 150 11.07 -1.74 11.16
C LEU A 150 10.41 -0.53 10.47
N TYR A 151 9.23 -0.13 10.91
CA TYR A 151 8.44 0.94 10.32
C TYR A 151 8.96 2.34 10.62
N LEU A 152 9.29 2.62 11.88
CA LEU A 152 9.68 3.95 12.32
C LEU A 152 10.89 4.53 11.55
N PRO A 153 11.98 3.78 11.29
CA PRO A 153 13.07 4.27 10.46
C PRO A 153 12.65 4.52 9.00
N ALA A 154 11.69 3.77 8.46
CA ALA A 154 11.18 4.00 7.11
C ALA A 154 10.41 5.33 7.02
N VAL A 155 9.55 5.61 7.99
CA VAL A 155 8.83 6.91 8.12
C VAL A 155 9.83 8.05 8.27
N TYR A 156 10.80 7.91 9.21
CA TYR A 156 11.85 8.91 9.41
C TYR A 156 12.62 9.18 8.12
N LEU A 157 12.96 8.15 7.36
CA LEU A 157 13.69 8.27 6.11
C LEU A 157 12.88 9.06 5.06
N VAL A 158 11.61 8.72 4.83
CA VAL A 158 10.76 9.41 3.85
C VAL A 158 10.54 10.87 4.24
N VAL A 159 10.08 11.12 5.48
CA VAL A 159 9.81 12.48 5.97
C VAL A 159 11.09 13.31 6.04
N GLY A 160 12.20 12.71 6.50
CA GLY A 160 13.50 13.36 6.59
C GLY A 160 14.04 13.76 5.22
N GLN A 161 13.90 12.91 4.20
CA GLN A 161 14.31 13.26 2.83
C GLN A 161 13.42 14.34 2.23
N ALA A 162 12.11 14.32 2.50
CA ALA A 162 11.19 15.39 2.07
C ALA A 162 11.54 16.74 2.71
N CYS A 163 11.97 16.76 3.98
CA CYS A 163 12.33 17.97 4.72
C CYS A 163 13.71 18.53 4.36
N GLN A 164 14.57 17.86 3.58
CA GLN A 164 15.97 18.29 3.36
C GLN A 164 16.13 19.67 2.72
N ARG A 165 15.13 20.15 1.97
CA ARG A 165 15.15 21.47 1.28
C ARG A 165 14.33 22.54 2.00
N VAL A 166 13.78 22.24 3.14
CA VAL A 166 13.01 23.18 3.95
C VAL A 166 13.86 24.38 4.30
N LYS A 167 13.37 25.56 3.94
CA LYS A 167 14.01 26.85 4.25
C LYS A 167 13.38 27.57 5.42
N ARG A 168 12.09 27.28 5.69
CA ARG A 168 11.30 27.92 6.72
C ARG A 168 10.71 26.88 7.67
N PHE A 169 10.63 27.21 8.94
CA PHE A 169 10.08 26.31 9.96
C PHE A 169 8.66 25.85 9.64
N SER A 170 7.78 26.78 9.26
CA SER A 170 6.40 26.46 8.89
C SER A 170 6.28 25.47 7.74
N GLU A 171 7.11 25.60 6.70
CA GLU A 171 7.17 24.66 5.59
C GLU A 171 7.50 23.24 6.07
N GLY A 172 8.51 23.13 6.93
CA GLY A 172 8.90 21.84 7.51
C GLY A 172 7.83 21.24 8.40
N VAL A 173 7.12 22.05 9.16
CA VAL A 173 5.98 21.61 9.98
C VAL A 173 4.87 21.04 9.12
N PHE A 174 4.49 21.71 8.03
CA PHE A 174 3.45 21.21 7.11
C PHE A 174 3.85 19.90 6.43
N ILE A 175 5.09 19.78 5.97
CA ILE A 175 5.61 18.55 5.36
C ILE A 175 5.60 17.41 6.36
N SER A 176 6.09 17.65 7.59
CA SER A 176 6.13 16.64 8.65
C SER A 176 4.72 16.25 9.12
N ALA A 177 3.81 17.23 9.24
CA ALA A 177 2.42 16.99 9.59
C ALA A 177 1.68 16.16 8.51
N ALA A 178 1.91 16.45 7.22
CA ALA A 178 1.35 15.64 6.14
C ALA A 178 1.87 14.19 6.20
N GLY A 179 3.17 13.99 6.42
CA GLY A 179 3.74 12.66 6.61
C GLY A 179 3.14 11.95 7.83
N LEU A 180 2.97 12.66 8.93
CA LEU A 180 2.32 12.14 10.13
C LEU A 180 0.86 11.74 9.84
N ILE A 181 0.05 12.61 9.24
CA ILE A 181 -1.36 12.34 8.95
C ILE A 181 -1.52 11.13 8.03
N ILE A 182 -0.68 11.02 6.99
CA ILE A 182 -0.76 9.93 6.02
C ILE A 182 -0.24 8.63 6.61
N PHE A 183 1.01 8.63 7.12
CA PHE A 183 1.71 7.40 7.47
C PHE A 183 1.48 6.94 8.91
N SER A 184 0.85 7.71 9.80
CA SER A 184 0.48 7.23 11.15
C SER A 184 -1.01 6.89 11.30
N ASP A 185 -1.77 6.92 10.19
CA ASP A 185 -3.20 6.59 10.22
C ASP A 185 -3.43 5.17 10.73
N VAL A 186 -4.46 5.02 11.55
CA VAL A 186 -4.83 3.73 12.13
C VAL A 186 -5.09 2.66 11.07
N GLY A 187 -5.58 3.06 9.89
CA GLY A 187 -5.80 2.15 8.77
C GLY A 187 -4.54 1.40 8.34
N TYR A 188 -3.36 1.98 8.52
CA TYR A 188 -2.08 1.33 8.27
C TYR A 188 -1.56 0.57 9.49
N ILE A 189 -1.64 1.19 10.68
CA ILE A 189 -1.03 0.65 11.91
C ILE A 189 -1.73 -0.64 12.38
N LEU A 190 -3.03 -0.79 12.17
CA LEU A 190 -3.77 -2.00 12.57
C LEU A 190 -3.22 -3.29 11.97
N TYR A 191 -2.66 -3.22 10.75
CA TYR A 191 -2.07 -4.39 10.10
C TYR A 191 -0.82 -4.92 10.81
N PHE A 192 -0.22 -4.18 11.72
CA PHE A 192 0.94 -4.66 12.50
C PHE A 192 0.54 -5.76 13.48
N ASN A 193 -0.68 -5.71 14.03
CA ASN A 193 -1.27 -6.80 14.80
C ASN A 193 -2.14 -7.65 13.86
N SER A 194 -1.56 -8.22 12.82
CA SER A 194 -2.26 -9.13 11.89
C SER A 194 -1.26 -9.98 11.09
N PHE A 195 -1.75 -11.07 10.52
CA PHE A 195 -0.96 -11.93 9.62
C PHE A 195 -1.08 -11.52 8.15
N TYR A 196 -1.71 -10.39 7.86
CA TYR A 196 -1.83 -9.89 6.50
C TYR A 196 -0.51 -9.31 5.97
N PRO A 197 -0.24 -9.38 4.65
CA PRO A 197 1.00 -8.90 4.06
C PRO A 197 1.08 -7.37 3.99
N GLU A 198 0.01 -6.65 4.23
CA GLU A 198 -0.11 -5.19 4.11
C GLU A 198 0.91 -4.45 4.99
N ALA A 199 1.22 -4.98 6.18
CA ALA A 199 2.27 -4.43 7.03
C ALA A 199 3.65 -4.50 6.35
N VAL A 200 3.97 -5.65 5.73
CA VAL A 200 5.22 -5.85 4.99
C VAL A 200 5.29 -4.93 3.79
N TRP A 201 4.20 -4.80 3.03
CA TRP A 201 4.12 -3.93 1.86
C TRP A 201 4.31 -2.46 2.22
N LEU A 202 3.66 -2.00 3.29
CA LEU A 202 3.81 -0.63 3.80
C LEU A 202 5.27 -0.33 4.14
N ILE A 203 5.88 -1.16 4.97
CA ILE A 203 7.26 -0.97 5.45
C ILE A 203 8.24 -0.98 4.28
N THR A 204 8.16 -1.97 3.41
CA THR A 204 9.12 -2.16 2.31
C THR A 204 8.97 -1.10 1.21
N MET A 205 7.74 -0.70 0.86
CA MET A 205 7.51 0.38 -0.10
C MET A 205 8.02 1.72 0.42
N LEU A 206 7.84 2.03 1.71
CA LEU A 206 8.41 3.25 2.30
C LEU A 206 9.94 3.22 2.32
N TYR A 207 10.57 2.07 2.57
CA TYR A 207 12.02 1.94 2.44
C TYR A 207 12.47 2.12 0.99
N CYS A 208 11.79 1.53 0.01
CA CYS A 208 12.12 1.71 -1.41
C CYS A 208 12.00 3.18 -1.84
N ALA A 209 10.90 3.85 -1.45
CA ALA A 209 10.71 5.27 -1.74
C ALA A 209 11.75 6.13 -1.03
N GLY A 210 11.93 5.95 0.28
CA GLY A 210 12.88 6.71 1.09
C GLY A 210 14.33 6.51 0.65
N ALA A 211 14.74 5.28 0.34
CA ALA A 211 16.07 4.98 -0.20
C ALA A 211 16.28 5.66 -1.55
N SER A 212 15.27 5.63 -2.45
CA SER A 212 15.31 6.34 -3.73
C SER A 212 15.47 7.84 -3.53
N MET A 213 14.72 8.46 -2.61
CA MET A 213 14.81 9.89 -2.31
C MET A 213 16.21 10.30 -1.81
N THR A 214 17.00 9.39 -1.22
CA THR A 214 18.36 9.73 -0.76
C THR A 214 19.30 10.09 -1.91
N PHE A 215 19.07 9.57 -3.13
CA PHE A 215 19.89 9.87 -4.31
C PHE A 215 19.75 11.31 -4.83
N GLN A 216 18.81 12.11 -4.30
CA GLN A 216 18.59 13.50 -4.70
C GLN A 216 19.83 14.40 -4.50
N LYS A 217 20.72 14.07 -3.57
CA LYS A 217 21.99 14.75 -3.32
C LYS A 217 23.16 13.83 -3.61
N LYS A 218 24.20 14.40 -4.22
CA LYS A 218 25.47 13.70 -4.38
C LYS A 218 26.08 13.48 -2.99
N ARG A 219 26.23 12.22 -2.59
CA ARG A 219 26.92 11.84 -1.36
C ARG A 219 28.36 11.45 -1.66
N SER A 220 29.28 11.79 -0.76
CA SER A 220 30.65 11.28 -0.77
C SER A 220 30.70 9.92 -0.05
N GLY A 221 31.60 9.03 -0.47
CA GLY A 221 31.81 7.72 0.17
C GLY A 221 30.74 6.70 -0.14
N TYR A 222 30.40 5.88 0.87
CA TYR A 222 29.55 4.70 0.75
C TYR A 222 28.02 4.97 0.91
N GLY A 223 27.62 6.22 1.12
CA GLY A 223 26.22 6.55 1.43
C GLY A 223 25.23 6.13 0.33
N ASP A 224 25.61 6.28 -0.95
CA ASP A 224 24.76 5.86 -2.06
C ASP A 224 24.67 4.32 -2.15
N PHE A 225 25.78 3.61 -1.87
CA PHE A 225 25.78 2.13 -1.83
C PHE A 225 24.91 1.58 -0.71
N LEU A 226 24.92 2.21 0.47
CA LEU A 226 24.06 1.82 1.56
C LEU A 226 22.57 2.03 1.21
N SER A 227 22.26 3.13 0.53
CA SER A 227 20.89 3.38 0.05
C SER A 227 20.47 2.38 -1.03
N LEU A 228 21.37 1.97 -1.92
CA LEU A 228 21.13 0.94 -2.91
C LEU A 228 20.88 -0.43 -2.22
N LEU A 229 21.69 -0.75 -1.21
CA LEU A 229 21.51 -1.99 -0.43
C LEU A 229 20.16 -1.99 0.30
N LEU A 230 19.77 -0.85 0.89
CA LEU A 230 18.48 -0.70 1.55
C LEU A 230 17.32 -0.86 0.57
N PHE A 231 17.40 -0.23 -0.61
CA PHE A 231 16.41 -0.41 -1.68
C PHE A 231 16.32 -1.89 -2.11
N LEU A 232 17.48 -2.51 -2.34
CA LEU A 232 17.53 -3.91 -2.77
C LEU A 232 16.92 -4.85 -1.72
N SER A 233 17.33 -4.73 -0.46
CA SER A 233 16.82 -5.58 0.62
C SER A 233 15.30 -5.43 0.81
N ALA A 234 14.81 -4.20 0.85
CA ALA A 234 13.37 -3.93 0.95
C ALA A 234 12.60 -4.44 -0.27
N GLY A 235 13.13 -4.23 -1.48
CA GLY A 235 12.54 -4.72 -2.72
C GLY A 235 12.49 -6.25 -2.80
N LEU A 236 13.54 -6.95 -2.36
CA LEU A 236 13.55 -8.42 -2.31
C LEU A 236 12.47 -8.96 -1.36
N VAL A 237 12.31 -8.35 -0.19
CA VAL A 237 11.24 -8.72 0.76
C VAL A 237 9.86 -8.45 0.17
N LEU A 238 9.65 -7.32 -0.49
CA LEU A 238 8.38 -6.98 -1.14
C LEU A 238 8.03 -7.98 -2.24
N VAL A 239 8.95 -8.23 -3.17
CA VAL A 239 8.76 -9.11 -4.33
C VAL A 239 8.45 -10.53 -3.92
N SER A 240 9.08 -11.02 -2.85
CA SER A 240 8.88 -12.38 -2.33
C SER A 240 7.77 -12.50 -1.27
N SER A 241 6.98 -11.45 -1.03
CA SER A 241 5.91 -11.48 -0.05
C SER A 241 4.66 -12.20 -0.54
N ARG A 242 4.28 -12.02 -1.79
CA ARG A 242 3.16 -12.70 -2.47
C ARG A 242 3.42 -12.80 -3.98
N LYS A 243 2.79 -13.76 -4.64
CA LYS A 243 2.92 -13.98 -6.10
C LYS A 243 2.56 -12.73 -6.91
N GLN A 244 1.50 -12.04 -6.56
CA GLN A 244 1.11 -10.78 -7.22
C GLN A 244 2.21 -9.71 -7.18
N CYS A 245 3.06 -9.69 -6.15
CA CYS A 245 4.16 -8.74 -6.01
C CYS A 245 5.38 -9.11 -6.89
N ALA A 246 5.45 -10.32 -7.44
CA ALA A 246 6.59 -10.76 -8.23
C ALA A 246 6.85 -9.85 -9.45
N VAL A 247 5.80 -9.36 -10.11
CA VAL A 247 5.90 -8.45 -11.26
C VAL A 247 6.63 -7.15 -10.91
N ILE A 248 6.52 -6.68 -9.65
CA ILE A 248 7.23 -5.49 -9.16
C ILE A 248 8.74 -5.64 -9.30
N GLY A 249 9.25 -6.87 -9.20
CA GLY A 249 10.68 -7.13 -9.35
C GLY A 249 11.26 -6.71 -10.69
N PHE A 250 10.52 -6.88 -11.79
CA PHE A 250 10.94 -6.40 -13.10
C PHE A 250 10.92 -4.87 -13.18
N LEU A 251 9.92 -4.21 -12.58
CA LEU A 251 9.84 -2.75 -12.55
C LEU A 251 11.01 -2.16 -11.72
N PHE A 252 11.32 -2.78 -10.60
CA PHE A 252 12.47 -2.39 -9.78
C PHE A 252 13.80 -2.67 -10.47
N ALA A 253 13.91 -3.75 -11.26
CA ALA A 253 15.09 -4.01 -12.08
C ALA A 253 15.32 -2.92 -13.12
N VAL A 254 14.26 -2.46 -13.80
CA VAL A 254 14.32 -1.32 -14.74
C VAL A 254 14.77 -0.05 -14.01
N TYR A 255 14.22 0.24 -12.83
CA TYR A 255 14.64 1.37 -12.01
C TYR A 255 16.12 1.27 -11.58
N LEU A 256 16.59 0.09 -11.17
CA LEU A 256 17.98 -0.15 -10.79
C LEU A 256 18.94 0.06 -11.98
N ILE A 257 18.56 -0.38 -13.18
CA ILE A 257 19.33 -0.10 -14.41
C ILE A 257 19.36 1.41 -14.67
N ARG A 258 18.24 2.11 -14.46
CA ARG A 258 18.20 3.58 -14.60
C ARG A 258 19.13 4.30 -13.63
N LEU A 259 19.33 3.78 -12.42
CA LEU A 259 20.24 4.34 -11.42
C LEU A 259 21.72 4.30 -11.85
N ILE A 260 22.13 3.51 -12.84
CA ILE A 260 23.51 3.49 -13.38
C ILE A 260 23.94 4.90 -13.79
N PHE A 261 23.02 5.68 -14.39
CA PHE A 261 23.29 7.03 -14.90
C PHE A 261 23.38 8.10 -13.81
N VAL A 262 22.98 7.79 -12.58
CA VAL A 262 23.07 8.73 -11.45
C VAL A 262 24.50 8.96 -10.99
N ARG A 263 25.39 7.97 -11.18
CA ARG A 263 26.78 8.04 -10.73
C ARG A 263 27.75 7.49 -11.80
N ARG A 264 28.74 8.26 -12.17
CA ARG A 264 29.82 7.84 -13.10
C ARG A 264 30.90 7.06 -12.35
N ASN A 265 30.62 5.80 -12.02
CA ASN A 265 31.59 4.89 -11.40
C ASN A 265 31.27 3.47 -11.86
N TRP A 266 32.26 2.74 -12.34
CA TRP A 266 32.08 1.38 -12.83
C TRP A 266 31.58 0.42 -11.73
N MET A 267 32.09 0.56 -10.49
CA MET A 267 31.61 -0.24 -9.35
C MET A 267 30.13 0.02 -9.05
N TRP A 268 29.69 1.28 -9.12
CA TRP A 268 28.29 1.64 -9.00
C TRP A 268 27.43 0.97 -10.08
N GLY A 269 27.88 1.05 -11.34
CA GLY A 269 27.20 0.39 -12.46
C GLY A 269 27.10 -1.12 -12.27
N ALA A 270 28.19 -1.76 -11.87
CA ALA A 270 28.22 -3.20 -11.58
C ALA A 270 27.23 -3.56 -10.45
N CYS A 271 27.21 -2.81 -9.34
CA CYS A 271 26.25 -3.03 -8.24
C CYS A 271 24.78 -2.87 -8.70
N CYS A 272 24.49 -1.85 -9.50
CA CYS A 272 23.13 -1.65 -10.03
C CYS A 272 22.71 -2.80 -10.96
N ILE A 273 23.59 -3.26 -11.85
CA ILE A 273 23.31 -4.39 -12.76
C ILE A 273 23.12 -5.68 -11.97
N SER A 274 23.99 -5.98 -11.02
CA SER A 274 23.88 -7.16 -10.18
C SER A 274 22.59 -7.15 -9.34
N SER A 275 22.21 -5.97 -8.81
CA SER A 275 20.97 -5.81 -8.09
C SER A 275 19.74 -5.99 -8.98
N ALA A 276 19.77 -5.45 -10.21
CA ALA A 276 18.70 -5.63 -11.19
C ALA A 276 18.57 -7.10 -11.62
N PHE A 277 19.67 -7.79 -11.84
CA PHE A 277 19.69 -9.22 -12.15
C PHE A 277 19.08 -10.04 -11.01
N LEU A 278 19.53 -9.80 -9.76
CA LEU A 278 19.02 -10.52 -8.59
C LEU A 278 17.51 -10.28 -8.39
N MET A 279 17.06 -9.05 -8.61
CA MET A 279 15.64 -8.69 -8.51
C MET A 279 14.80 -9.41 -9.56
N SER A 280 15.26 -9.42 -10.82
CA SER A 280 14.59 -10.13 -11.91
C SER A 280 14.58 -11.64 -11.69
N LEU A 281 15.70 -12.20 -11.22
CA LEU A 281 15.81 -13.64 -10.91
C LEU A 281 14.81 -14.03 -9.82
N LEU A 282 14.73 -13.25 -8.73
CA LEU A 282 13.78 -13.51 -7.66
C LEU A 282 12.33 -13.39 -8.17
N ALA A 283 12.02 -12.40 -9.01
CA ALA A 283 10.70 -12.26 -9.63
C ALA A 283 10.31 -13.52 -10.42
N ILE A 284 11.22 -14.02 -11.25
CA ILE A 284 11.01 -15.26 -12.01
C ILE A 284 10.78 -16.44 -11.06
N VAL A 285 11.63 -16.62 -10.05
CA VAL A 285 11.48 -17.69 -9.06
C VAL A 285 10.11 -17.63 -8.38
N CYS A 286 9.68 -16.43 -7.93
CA CYS A 286 8.38 -16.26 -7.27
C CYS A 286 7.20 -16.58 -8.20
N ILE A 287 7.26 -16.22 -9.49
CA ILE A 287 6.20 -16.54 -10.45
C ILE A 287 6.03 -18.05 -10.61
N PHE A 288 7.13 -18.81 -10.65
CA PHE A 288 7.08 -20.26 -10.91
C PHE A 288 6.92 -21.10 -9.64
N VAL A 289 7.47 -20.67 -8.50
CA VAL A 289 7.45 -21.43 -7.25
C VAL A 289 6.16 -21.25 -6.47
N TYR A 290 5.58 -20.04 -6.49
CA TYR A 290 4.35 -19.81 -5.76
C TYR A 290 3.15 -20.46 -6.43
N PRO A 291 2.19 -21.01 -5.64
CA PRO A 291 0.95 -21.53 -6.16
C PRO A 291 0.24 -20.53 -7.07
N SER A 292 -0.53 -21.03 -8.01
CA SER A 292 -1.31 -20.15 -8.88
C SER A 292 -2.41 -19.46 -8.05
N ASP A 293 -2.48 -18.13 -8.15
CA ASP A 293 -3.61 -17.35 -7.62
C ASP A 293 -4.86 -17.51 -8.50
N PHE A 294 -4.70 -18.03 -9.72
CA PHE A 294 -5.76 -18.33 -10.67
C PHE A 294 -6.32 -19.73 -10.42
N ASN A 295 -6.90 -19.92 -9.24
CA ASN A 295 -7.65 -21.13 -8.87
C ASN A 295 -9.08 -21.09 -9.44
N GLU A 296 -9.87 -22.13 -9.22
CA GLU A 296 -11.24 -22.22 -9.72
C GLU A 296 -12.11 -21.02 -9.32
N THR A 297 -12.02 -20.60 -8.05
CA THR A 297 -12.76 -19.44 -7.53
C THR A 297 -12.34 -18.15 -8.20
N SER A 298 -11.02 -17.89 -8.29
CA SER A 298 -10.48 -16.69 -8.94
C SER A 298 -10.79 -16.69 -10.44
N ARG A 299 -10.71 -17.84 -11.10
CA ARG A 299 -11.05 -18.02 -12.51
C ARG A 299 -12.50 -17.67 -12.79
N PHE A 300 -13.44 -18.16 -11.96
CA PHE A 300 -14.84 -17.78 -12.05
C PHE A 300 -15.02 -16.26 -11.90
N HIS A 301 -14.46 -15.67 -10.86
CA HIS A 301 -14.53 -14.23 -10.61
C HIS A 301 -13.89 -13.39 -11.74
N ALA A 302 -12.78 -13.83 -12.32
CA ALA A 302 -12.12 -13.10 -13.40
C ALA A 302 -13.05 -12.92 -14.61
N MET A 303 -13.89 -13.90 -14.90
CA MET A 303 -14.90 -13.80 -15.95
C MET A 303 -16.13 -13.02 -15.48
N THR A 304 -16.79 -13.48 -14.41
CA THR A 304 -18.10 -12.95 -13.98
C THR A 304 -18.02 -11.54 -13.40
N ARG A 305 -17.01 -11.28 -12.57
CA ARG A 305 -16.78 -10.01 -11.86
C ARG A 305 -15.68 -9.15 -12.49
N GLY A 306 -15.09 -9.61 -13.57
CA GLY A 306 -14.10 -8.88 -14.34
C GLY A 306 -14.59 -8.57 -15.73
N VAL A 307 -14.51 -9.54 -16.63
CA VAL A 307 -14.83 -9.38 -18.04
C VAL A 307 -16.29 -9.00 -18.27
N LEU A 308 -17.24 -9.77 -17.69
CA LEU A 308 -18.67 -9.55 -17.89
C LEU A 308 -19.19 -8.33 -17.13
N PHE A 309 -18.59 -8.00 -15.97
CA PHE A 309 -19.01 -6.87 -15.13
C PHE A 309 -18.89 -5.52 -15.85
N GLU A 310 -17.83 -5.30 -16.61
CA GLU A 310 -17.59 -4.06 -17.38
C GLU A 310 -18.00 -4.16 -18.85
N SER A 311 -18.63 -5.27 -19.24
CA SER A 311 -19.16 -5.43 -20.60
C SER A 311 -20.49 -4.69 -20.77
N SER A 312 -20.63 -3.98 -21.88
CA SER A 312 -21.91 -3.39 -22.27
C SER A 312 -22.92 -4.43 -22.81
N ASP A 313 -22.42 -5.55 -23.32
CA ASP A 313 -23.19 -6.69 -23.82
C ASP A 313 -22.51 -7.99 -23.37
N PRO A 314 -22.88 -8.54 -22.21
CA PRO A 314 -22.30 -9.77 -21.69
C PRO A 314 -22.51 -10.98 -22.63
N ALA A 315 -23.63 -11.05 -23.36
CA ALA A 315 -23.93 -12.16 -24.27
C ALA A 315 -22.95 -12.17 -25.47
N GLU A 316 -22.75 -11.03 -26.12
CA GLU A 316 -21.76 -10.87 -27.19
C GLU A 316 -20.35 -11.16 -26.70
N THR A 317 -20.02 -10.69 -25.50
CA THR A 317 -18.70 -10.93 -24.89
C THR A 317 -18.46 -12.43 -24.63
N LEU A 318 -19.47 -13.17 -24.18
CA LEU A 318 -19.36 -14.63 -23.98
C LEU A 318 -19.11 -15.36 -25.31
N GLU A 319 -19.74 -14.92 -26.41
CA GLU A 319 -19.51 -15.49 -27.73
C GLU A 319 -18.04 -15.34 -28.19
N GLU A 320 -17.36 -14.24 -27.84
CA GLU A 320 -15.91 -14.06 -28.12
C GLU A 320 -15.04 -15.15 -27.48
N PHE A 321 -15.48 -15.68 -26.34
CA PHE A 321 -14.81 -16.79 -25.63
C PHE A 321 -15.35 -18.17 -26.05
N GLY A 322 -16.30 -18.24 -26.97
CA GLY A 322 -16.95 -19.50 -27.37
C GLY A 322 -17.80 -20.11 -26.25
N ILE A 323 -18.39 -19.28 -25.41
CA ILE A 323 -19.28 -19.62 -24.30
C ILE A 323 -20.72 -19.31 -24.72
N ASP A 324 -21.65 -20.17 -24.28
CA ASP A 324 -23.07 -19.98 -24.59
C ASP A 324 -23.59 -18.67 -23.94
N PRO A 325 -24.25 -17.78 -24.70
CA PRO A 325 -24.80 -16.52 -24.21
C PRO A 325 -25.73 -16.65 -22.99
N SER A 326 -26.37 -17.82 -22.79
CA SER A 326 -27.24 -18.05 -21.63
C SER A 326 -26.53 -17.89 -20.29
N TYR A 327 -25.19 -17.97 -20.26
CA TYR A 327 -24.39 -17.69 -19.08
C TYR A 327 -24.24 -16.17 -18.77
N GLU A 328 -24.84 -15.26 -19.54
CA GLU A 328 -24.89 -13.82 -19.22
C GLU A 328 -25.46 -13.53 -17.84
N LEU A 329 -26.35 -14.41 -17.35
CA LEU A 329 -26.93 -14.36 -15.99
C LEU A 329 -25.87 -14.46 -14.88
N LEU A 330 -24.66 -14.92 -15.19
CA LEU A 330 -23.53 -14.97 -14.26
C LEU A 330 -22.75 -13.65 -14.19
N ALA A 331 -23.11 -12.63 -14.97
CA ALA A 331 -22.49 -11.32 -14.83
C ALA A 331 -22.67 -10.79 -13.40
N ASP A 332 -21.59 -10.28 -12.81
CA ASP A 332 -21.51 -9.84 -11.39
C ASP A 332 -21.73 -10.96 -10.33
N ALA A 333 -21.84 -12.22 -10.74
CA ALA A 333 -22.03 -13.33 -9.81
C ALA A 333 -20.76 -13.62 -8.99
N SER A 334 -20.95 -13.94 -7.70
CA SER A 334 -19.86 -14.39 -6.82
C SER A 334 -19.71 -15.91 -6.84
N ALA A 335 -18.48 -16.40 -6.91
CA ALA A 335 -18.21 -17.83 -6.75
C ALA A 335 -18.68 -18.37 -5.38
N TYR A 336 -18.77 -17.51 -4.37
CA TYR A 336 -19.22 -17.91 -3.04
C TYR A 336 -20.69 -18.31 -3.02
N ASP A 337 -21.49 -17.74 -3.91
CA ASP A 337 -22.90 -18.11 -4.08
C ASP A 337 -23.05 -19.47 -4.79
N TYR A 338 -22.07 -19.83 -5.60
CA TYR A 338 -22.02 -21.06 -6.40
C TYR A 338 -20.95 -22.05 -5.93
N LEU A 339 -20.44 -21.90 -4.70
CA LEU A 339 -19.28 -22.65 -4.20
C LEU A 339 -19.39 -24.17 -4.32
N PRO A 340 -20.55 -24.81 -4.04
CA PRO A 340 -20.71 -26.25 -4.25
C PRO A 340 -20.50 -26.67 -5.70
N LEU A 341 -21.03 -25.90 -6.65
CA LEU A 341 -20.92 -26.18 -8.09
C LEU A 341 -19.50 -25.93 -8.62
N VAL A 342 -18.92 -24.78 -8.24
CA VAL A 342 -17.56 -24.38 -8.66
C VAL A 342 -16.50 -25.33 -8.15
N ARG A 343 -16.55 -25.72 -6.86
CA ARG A 343 -15.54 -26.61 -6.26
C ARG A 343 -15.75 -28.09 -6.57
N SER A 344 -16.99 -28.53 -6.77
CA SER A 344 -17.26 -29.92 -7.12
C SER A 344 -16.96 -30.24 -8.59
N GLY A 345 -16.66 -29.21 -9.41
CA GLY A 345 -16.46 -29.37 -10.84
C GLY A 345 -17.73 -29.83 -11.54
N ASP A 346 -18.89 -29.22 -11.22
CA ASP A 346 -20.16 -29.52 -11.90
C ASP A 346 -19.94 -29.48 -13.41
N ALA A 347 -20.24 -30.61 -14.08
CA ALA A 347 -19.87 -30.80 -15.47
C ALA A 347 -20.47 -29.75 -16.42
N SER A 348 -21.66 -29.24 -16.11
CA SER A 348 -22.31 -28.21 -16.93
C SER A 348 -21.62 -26.85 -16.78
N LEU A 349 -21.32 -26.42 -15.56
CA LEU A 349 -20.61 -25.18 -15.27
C LEU A 349 -19.14 -25.27 -15.69
N TYR A 350 -18.49 -26.41 -15.42
CA TYR A 350 -17.07 -26.57 -15.69
C TYR A 350 -16.79 -26.62 -17.20
N HIS A 351 -17.41 -27.56 -17.94
CA HIS A 351 -17.15 -27.73 -19.37
C HIS A 351 -17.88 -26.70 -20.25
N GLY A 352 -19.03 -26.19 -19.81
CA GLY A 352 -19.82 -25.19 -20.53
C GLY A 352 -19.27 -23.77 -20.38
N PHE A 353 -18.67 -23.45 -19.25
CA PHE A 353 -18.24 -22.10 -18.91
C PHE A 353 -16.74 -22.02 -18.55
N MET A 354 -16.32 -22.68 -17.47
CA MET A 354 -14.99 -22.45 -16.89
C MET A 354 -13.84 -22.99 -17.76
N ASP A 355 -14.00 -24.10 -18.48
CA ASP A 355 -12.96 -24.67 -19.34
C ASP A 355 -12.75 -23.91 -20.65
N LYS A 356 -13.62 -22.96 -20.97
CA LYS A 356 -13.59 -22.24 -22.25
C LYS A 356 -12.54 -21.15 -22.30
N TYR A 357 -12.00 -20.72 -21.17
CA TYR A 357 -11.04 -19.60 -21.11
C TYR A 357 -9.90 -19.84 -20.13
N THR A 358 -8.80 -19.16 -20.39
CA THR A 358 -7.59 -19.16 -19.57
C THR A 358 -7.25 -17.73 -19.17
N ILE A 359 -6.25 -17.57 -18.28
CA ILE A 359 -5.73 -16.25 -17.91
C ILE A 359 -5.18 -15.47 -19.11
N GLN A 360 -4.65 -16.18 -20.13
CA GLN A 360 -4.16 -15.58 -21.35
C GLN A 360 -5.30 -14.98 -22.18
N ASP A 361 -6.42 -15.69 -22.28
CA ASP A 361 -7.59 -15.22 -23.03
C ASP A 361 -8.18 -13.95 -22.40
N ILE A 362 -8.30 -13.92 -21.06
CA ILE A 362 -8.71 -12.72 -20.31
C ILE A 362 -7.73 -11.56 -20.55
N THR A 363 -6.42 -11.84 -20.52
CA THR A 363 -5.40 -10.81 -20.77
C THR A 363 -5.54 -10.24 -22.19
N VAL A 364 -5.73 -11.12 -23.20
CA VAL A 364 -5.92 -10.71 -24.60
C VAL A 364 -7.21 -9.91 -24.76
N TYR A 365 -8.30 -10.31 -24.09
CA TYR A 365 -9.55 -9.54 -24.06
C TYR A 365 -9.32 -8.10 -23.61
N TYR A 366 -8.69 -7.88 -22.46
CA TYR A 366 -8.42 -6.52 -21.94
C TYR A 366 -7.49 -5.72 -22.87
N LEU A 367 -6.58 -6.36 -23.57
CA LEU A 367 -5.74 -5.69 -24.57
C LEU A 367 -6.53 -5.24 -25.82
N ARG A 368 -7.58 -5.98 -26.19
CA ARG A 368 -8.48 -5.65 -27.31
C ARG A 368 -9.56 -4.64 -26.88
N HIS A 369 -9.97 -4.66 -25.62
CA HIS A 369 -11.02 -3.81 -25.05
C HIS A 369 -10.44 -2.84 -23.99
N PRO A 370 -9.63 -1.82 -24.39
CA PRO A 370 -8.99 -0.91 -23.45
C PRO A 370 -9.98 -0.07 -22.63
N GLY A 371 -11.21 0.12 -23.12
CA GLY A 371 -12.29 0.77 -22.39
C GLY A 371 -12.68 -0.01 -21.14
N SER A 372 -12.92 -1.32 -21.27
CA SER A 372 -13.23 -2.22 -20.15
C SER A 372 -12.08 -2.29 -19.14
N LEU A 373 -10.82 -2.32 -19.64
CA LEU A 373 -9.65 -2.25 -18.74
C LEU A 373 -9.62 -0.93 -17.95
N LEU A 374 -9.92 0.21 -18.58
CA LEU A 374 -9.97 1.51 -17.89
C LEU A 374 -11.10 1.55 -16.85
N GLY A 375 -12.27 0.97 -17.15
CA GLY A 375 -13.37 0.80 -16.19
C GLY A 375 -12.92 0.00 -14.97
N MET A 376 -12.29 -1.15 -15.19
CA MET A 376 -11.76 -1.97 -14.11
C MET A 376 -10.62 -1.28 -13.33
N ILE A 377 -9.78 -0.47 -13.98
CA ILE A 377 -8.79 0.36 -13.29
C ILE A 377 -9.48 1.41 -12.41
N ASP A 378 -10.59 2.00 -12.83
CA ASP A 378 -11.39 2.91 -11.98
C ASP A 378 -11.90 2.21 -10.72
N VAL A 379 -12.44 0.99 -10.87
CA VAL A 379 -12.84 0.14 -9.73
C VAL A 379 -11.64 -0.15 -8.82
N SER A 380 -10.46 -0.45 -9.39
CA SER A 380 -9.24 -0.72 -8.62
C SER A 380 -8.75 0.50 -7.83
N ILE A 381 -8.80 1.70 -8.42
CA ILE A 381 -8.48 2.96 -7.73
C ILE A 381 -9.45 3.20 -6.58
N ARG A 382 -10.74 3.00 -6.82
CA ARG A 382 -11.78 3.12 -5.80
C ARG A 382 -11.53 2.19 -4.61
N ALA A 383 -11.22 0.93 -4.90
CA ALA A 383 -10.88 -0.07 -3.89
C ALA A 383 -9.57 0.27 -3.13
N GLY A 384 -8.54 0.76 -3.83
CA GLY A 384 -7.28 1.19 -3.23
C GLY A 384 -7.40 2.40 -2.30
N MET A 385 -8.48 3.20 -2.44
CA MET A 385 -8.77 4.26 -1.48
C MET A 385 -9.31 3.74 -0.14
N ASP A 386 -9.84 2.51 -0.10
CA ASP A 386 -10.28 1.86 1.13
C ASP A 386 -9.10 1.15 1.80
N VAL A 387 -8.42 1.86 2.69
CA VAL A 387 -7.22 1.33 3.39
C VAL A 387 -7.57 0.14 4.29
N ARG A 388 -8.79 0.11 4.83
CA ARG A 388 -9.25 -0.88 5.81
C ARG A 388 -10.35 -1.75 5.24
N ARG A 389 -10.26 -3.05 5.48
CA ARG A 389 -11.31 -4.01 5.15
C ARG A 389 -12.59 -3.67 5.90
N SER A 390 -13.71 -3.59 5.19
CA SER A 390 -15.01 -3.25 5.77
C SER A 390 -15.62 -4.39 6.58
N ASN A 391 -15.25 -5.63 6.26
CA ASN A 391 -15.80 -6.85 6.83
C ASN A 391 -15.02 -7.40 8.03
N CYS A 392 -13.87 -6.80 8.41
CA CYS A 392 -13.04 -7.27 9.52
C CYS A 392 -13.11 -6.34 10.74
N GLY A 393 -13.33 -6.93 11.92
CA GLY A 393 -13.30 -6.23 13.20
C GLY A 393 -11.88 -5.82 13.63
N ASN A 394 -11.80 -4.84 14.52
CA ASN A 394 -10.53 -4.34 15.03
C ASN A 394 -10.30 -4.61 16.51
N TYR A 395 -11.29 -5.07 17.23
CA TYR A 395 -11.26 -5.26 18.68
C TYR A 395 -11.38 -6.73 19.07
N GLU A 396 -10.80 -7.07 20.22
CA GLU A 396 -11.04 -8.37 20.86
C GLU A 396 -12.50 -8.50 21.32
N LYS A 397 -13.00 -9.71 21.41
CA LYS A 397 -14.34 -10.03 21.96
C LYS A 397 -14.50 -9.49 23.39
N SER A 398 -13.41 -9.53 24.18
CA SER A 398 -13.34 -9.01 25.55
C SER A 398 -13.61 -7.51 25.69
N ALA A 399 -13.52 -6.74 24.59
CA ALA A 399 -13.85 -5.32 24.59
C ALA A 399 -15.35 -5.03 24.70
N GLY A 400 -16.21 -6.06 24.57
CA GLY A 400 -17.67 -5.92 24.69
C GLY A 400 -18.34 -5.14 23.55
N LEU A 401 -17.65 -4.96 22.43
CA LEU A 401 -18.14 -4.25 21.25
C LEU A 401 -18.83 -5.22 20.28
N PRO A 402 -19.73 -4.74 19.41
CA PRO A 402 -20.36 -5.58 18.40
C PRO A 402 -19.34 -6.26 17.47
N MET A 403 -19.74 -7.40 16.89
CA MET A 403 -18.98 -8.06 15.82
C MET A 403 -18.61 -7.08 14.72
N LYS A 404 -17.40 -7.20 14.18
CA LYS A 404 -16.88 -6.33 13.12
C LYS A 404 -16.76 -4.85 13.51
N ALA A 405 -16.75 -4.51 14.81
CA ALA A 405 -16.58 -3.15 15.27
C ALA A 405 -15.24 -2.58 14.80
N ARG A 406 -15.28 -1.34 14.29
CA ARG A 406 -14.11 -0.65 13.72
C ARG A 406 -13.73 0.58 14.54
N THR A 407 -12.44 0.76 14.75
CA THR A 407 -11.93 1.95 15.43
C THR A 407 -11.94 3.18 14.53
N LEU A 408 -12.25 4.34 15.09
CA LEU A 408 -12.09 5.65 14.45
C LEU A 408 -10.94 6.46 15.06
N PHE A 409 -10.23 5.88 16.03
CA PHE A 409 -9.09 6.56 16.65
C PHE A 409 -7.99 6.80 15.62
N TRP A 410 -7.56 8.04 15.46
CA TRP A 410 -6.49 8.45 14.53
C TRP A 410 -6.71 8.00 13.06
N SER A 411 -7.96 8.07 12.57
CA SER A 411 -8.38 7.62 11.23
C SER A 411 -8.59 8.76 10.23
N GLY A 412 -7.97 9.91 10.47
CA GLY A 412 -8.24 11.13 9.67
C GLY A 412 -7.98 10.94 8.19
N TRP A 413 -6.85 10.32 7.83
CA TRP A 413 -6.48 10.09 6.44
C TRP A 413 -7.32 8.99 5.77
N SER A 414 -7.43 7.84 6.39
CA SER A 414 -8.24 6.73 5.87
C SER A 414 -9.71 7.10 5.74
N SER A 415 -10.26 7.84 6.71
CA SER A 415 -11.64 8.35 6.62
C SER A 415 -11.81 9.36 5.49
N PHE A 416 -10.87 10.31 5.32
CA PHE A 416 -10.88 11.25 4.20
C PHE A 416 -10.85 10.54 2.84
N LYS A 417 -9.97 9.55 2.68
CA LYS A 417 -9.89 8.75 1.44
C LYS A 417 -11.20 8.04 1.15
N MET A 418 -11.83 7.46 2.16
CA MET A 418 -13.06 6.69 2.02
C MET A 418 -14.27 7.57 1.69
N THR A 419 -14.34 8.81 2.21
CA THR A 419 -15.55 9.63 2.14
C THR A 419 -15.46 10.83 1.20
N SER A 420 -14.28 11.45 1.08
CA SER A 420 -14.16 12.80 0.50
C SER A 420 -13.14 12.87 -0.65
N ALA A 421 -12.18 11.97 -0.73
CA ALA A 421 -11.19 11.96 -1.80
C ALA A 421 -11.81 11.57 -3.15
N PRO A 422 -11.29 12.09 -4.28
CA PRO A 422 -11.71 11.64 -5.60
C PRO A 422 -11.30 10.18 -5.83
N ARG A 423 -12.28 9.29 -5.90
CA ARG A 423 -12.08 7.84 -6.01
C ARG A 423 -12.24 7.36 -7.45
N THR A 424 -11.51 7.99 -8.37
CA THR A 424 -11.64 7.75 -9.81
C THR A 424 -10.28 7.69 -10.50
N VAL A 425 -10.24 7.05 -11.67
CA VAL A 425 -9.06 7.06 -12.54
C VAL A 425 -8.65 8.50 -12.95
N GLY A 426 -9.60 9.44 -12.98
CA GLY A 426 -9.32 10.87 -13.20
C GLY A 426 -8.38 11.47 -12.17
N TYR A 427 -8.49 11.04 -10.90
CA TYR A 427 -7.53 11.44 -9.85
C TYR A 427 -6.11 10.92 -10.14
N LEU A 428 -6.00 9.68 -10.61
CA LEU A 428 -4.70 9.12 -11.01
C LEU A 428 -4.07 9.92 -12.15
N PHE A 429 -4.84 10.27 -13.18
CA PHE A 429 -4.34 11.10 -14.29
C PHE A 429 -3.92 12.49 -13.81
N LEU A 430 -4.69 13.12 -12.95
CA LEU A 430 -4.36 14.42 -12.37
C LEU A 430 -3.06 14.35 -11.56
N LEU A 431 -2.91 13.30 -10.75
CA LEU A 431 -1.72 13.08 -9.94
C LEU A 431 -0.49 12.78 -10.80
N ALA A 432 -0.62 11.95 -11.84
CA ALA A 432 0.44 11.66 -12.79
C ALA A 432 0.86 12.93 -13.58
N ALA A 433 -0.10 13.75 -14.02
CA ALA A 433 0.17 15.03 -14.66
C ALA A 433 0.89 16.00 -13.71
N ALA A 434 0.46 16.07 -12.44
CA ALA A 434 1.14 16.89 -11.43
C ALA A 434 2.59 16.43 -11.21
N VAL A 435 2.84 15.13 -11.11
CA VAL A 435 4.19 14.56 -11.01
C VAL A 435 5.03 15.01 -12.20
N PHE A 436 4.53 14.84 -13.41
CA PHE A 436 5.24 15.23 -14.61
C PHE A 436 5.54 16.73 -14.64
N LEU A 437 4.53 17.58 -14.44
CA LEU A 437 4.68 19.05 -14.47
C LEU A 437 5.65 19.57 -13.38
N LEU A 438 5.65 18.95 -12.20
CA LEU A 438 6.48 19.40 -11.09
C LEU A 438 7.94 18.97 -11.24
N PHE A 439 8.22 17.80 -11.78
CA PHE A 439 9.57 17.22 -11.77
C PHE A 439 10.23 17.13 -13.16
N TYR A 440 9.47 17.23 -14.28
CA TYR A 440 10.05 17.15 -15.62
C TYR A 440 11.00 18.33 -15.92
N ARG A 441 10.68 19.54 -15.46
CA ARG A 441 11.55 20.71 -15.65
C ARG A 441 12.83 20.54 -14.83
N GLY A 442 13.93 20.35 -15.50
CA GLY A 442 15.25 20.07 -14.89
C GLY A 442 15.59 18.58 -14.84
N TYR A 443 14.73 17.72 -15.43
CA TYR A 443 15.07 16.33 -15.65
C TYR A 443 16.27 16.19 -16.58
N SER A 444 17.17 15.29 -16.27
CA SER A 444 18.31 14.92 -17.11
C SER A 444 18.60 13.44 -16.99
N ILE A 445 18.86 12.79 -18.12
CA ILE A 445 19.26 11.38 -18.14
C ILE A 445 20.54 11.16 -17.33
N ARG A 446 21.46 12.14 -17.37
CA ARG A 446 22.75 12.12 -16.63
C ARG A 446 22.86 13.37 -15.76
N PRO A 447 22.19 13.39 -14.61
CA PRO A 447 22.18 14.59 -13.78
C PRO A 447 23.57 14.89 -13.21
N ALA A 448 23.94 16.16 -13.18
CA ALA A 448 25.23 16.62 -12.64
C ALA A 448 25.20 16.71 -11.11
N GLU A 449 24.93 17.90 -10.56
CA GLU A 449 24.92 18.12 -9.10
C GLU A 449 23.52 18.09 -8.50
N ASP A 450 22.56 18.76 -9.12
CA ASP A 450 21.14 18.71 -8.70
C ASP A 450 20.42 17.54 -9.39
N ARG A 451 20.21 16.48 -8.64
CA ARG A 451 19.61 15.23 -9.11
C ARG A 451 18.15 15.08 -8.72
N ARG A 452 17.62 16.03 -7.94
CA ARG A 452 16.33 15.86 -7.29
C ARG A 452 15.20 15.58 -8.29
N ASN A 453 15.03 16.45 -9.27
CA ASN A 453 13.92 16.31 -10.22
C ASN A 453 14.02 14.99 -11.00
N THR A 454 15.22 14.58 -11.40
CA THR A 454 15.44 13.30 -12.05
C THR A 454 15.10 12.13 -11.14
N VAL A 455 15.62 12.11 -9.92
CA VAL A 455 15.41 11.02 -8.96
C VAL A 455 13.94 10.89 -8.55
N TYR A 456 13.28 12.04 -8.28
CA TYR A 456 11.86 12.01 -7.92
C TYR A 456 10.99 11.60 -9.09
N LEU A 457 11.25 12.07 -10.31
CA LEU A 457 10.48 11.65 -11.48
C LEU A 457 10.66 10.15 -11.74
N ASP A 458 11.90 9.65 -11.77
CA ASP A 458 12.18 8.22 -11.99
C ASP A 458 11.51 7.34 -10.90
N MET A 459 11.61 7.75 -9.63
CA MET A 459 10.96 7.05 -8.51
C MET A 459 9.43 7.06 -8.65
N LEU A 460 8.84 8.23 -8.90
CA LEU A 460 7.37 8.36 -8.97
C LEU A 460 6.78 7.68 -10.21
N LEU A 461 7.51 7.66 -11.33
CA LEU A 461 7.13 6.85 -12.49
C LEU A 461 7.21 5.34 -12.17
N THR A 462 8.20 4.92 -11.39
CA THR A 462 8.27 3.53 -10.91
C THR A 462 7.11 3.21 -9.98
N VAL A 463 6.76 4.10 -9.04
CA VAL A 463 5.60 3.93 -8.15
C VAL A 463 4.29 3.87 -8.95
N LEU A 464 4.13 4.71 -9.97
CA LEU A 464 2.99 4.67 -10.90
C LEU A 464 2.93 3.34 -11.66
N ALA A 465 4.08 2.86 -12.15
CA ALA A 465 4.15 1.57 -12.83
C ALA A 465 3.81 0.40 -11.88
N VAL A 466 4.24 0.44 -10.63
CA VAL A 466 3.84 -0.52 -9.58
C VAL A 466 2.34 -0.48 -9.38
N LEU A 467 1.74 0.70 -9.22
CA LEU A 467 0.30 0.88 -9.09
C LEU A 467 -0.46 0.22 -10.24
N LEU A 468 -0.12 0.58 -11.49
CA LEU A 468 -0.78 0.04 -12.67
C LEU A 468 -0.58 -1.46 -12.81
N SER A 469 0.63 -1.98 -12.55
CA SER A 469 0.90 -3.41 -12.62
C SER A 469 0.09 -4.21 -11.59
N GLN A 470 -0.06 -3.70 -10.38
CA GLN A 470 -0.87 -4.35 -9.34
C GLN A 470 -2.36 -4.32 -9.70
N SER A 471 -2.87 -3.20 -10.22
CA SER A 471 -4.24 -3.14 -10.72
C SER A 471 -4.49 -4.19 -11.81
N VAL A 472 -3.65 -4.22 -12.85
CA VAL A 472 -3.81 -5.17 -13.96
C VAL A 472 -3.69 -6.63 -13.50
N VAL A 473 -2.70 -6.97 -12.66
CA VAL A 473 -2.52 -8.34 -12.16
C VAL A 473 -3.76 -8.83 -11.41
N VAL A 474 -4.35 -8.00 -10.55
CA VAL A 474 -5.53 -8.40 -9.77
C VAL A 474 -6.77 -8.48 -10.66
N ILE A 475 -6.98 -7.51 -11.55
CA ILE A 475 -8.11 -7.49 -12.50
C ILE A 475 -8.12 -8.76 -13.34
N VAL A 476 -6.99 -9.13 -13.93
CA VAL A 476 -6.88 -10.31 -14.80
C VAL A 476 -7.06 -11.61 -14.00
N ASN A 477 -6.62 -11.66 -12.74
CA ASN A 477 -6.72 -12.87 -11.93
C ASN A 477 -8.08 -13.09 -11.28
N SER A 478 -8.81 -12.02 -10.91
CA SER A 478 -10.00 -12.16 -10.06
C SER A 478 -11.08 -11.08 -10.25
N GLY A 479 -10.96 -10.23 -11.27
CA GLY A 479 -11.90 -9.13 -11.45
C GLY A 479 -11.92 -8.19 -10.24
N ASP A 480 -13.13 -7.78 -9.81
CA ASP A 480 -13.32 -6.92 -8.64
C ASP A 480 -13.53 -7.70 -7.32
N ALA A 481 -13.47 -9.03 -7.37
CA ALA A 481 -13.65 -9.86 -6.17
C ALA A 481 -12.53 -9.61 -5.15
N GLU A 482 -12.92 -9.36 -3.88
CA GLU A 482 -12.00 -9.07 -2.77
C GLU A 482 -11.01 -7.92 -3.07
N MET A 483 -11.39 -7.00 -3.96
CA MET A 483 -10.48 -6.01 -4.53
C MET A 483 -9.89 -5.07 -3.46
N VAL A 484 -10.65 -4.66 -2.45
CA VAL A 484 -10.15 -3.80 -1.35
C VAL A 484 -8.92 -4.41 -0.67
N GLN A 485 -8.94 -5.71 -0.45
CA GLN A 485 -7.85 -6.46 0.15
C GLN A 485 -6.59 -6.48 -0.73
N ARG A 486 -6.80 -6.69 -2.03
CA ARG A 486 -5.71 -6.86 -3.00
C ARG A 486 -5.11 -5.52 -3.48
N MET A 487 -5.86 -4.41 -3.34
CA MET A 487 -5.48 -3.07 -3.83
C MET A 487 -4.80 -2.18 -2.78
N PHE A 488 -4.40 -2.72 -1.63
CA PHE A 488 -3.67 -1.96 -0.61
C PHE A 488 -2.41 -1.28 -1.17
N LEU A 489 -1.61 -1.99 -1.98
CA LEU A 489 -0.43 -1.41 -2.64
C LEU A 489 -0.79 -0.27 -3.61
N VAL A 490 -1.91 -0.37 -4.31
CA VAL A 490 -2.42 0.72 -5.17
C VAL A 490 -2.69 1.97 -4.34
N GLY A 491 -3.41 1.82 -3.23
CA GLY A 491 -3.69 2.90 -2.29
C GLY A 491 -2.42 3.52 -1.69
N LEU A 492 -1.46 2.68 -1.31
CA LEU A 492 -0.18 3.14 -0.77
C LEU A 492 0.66 3.90 -1.82
N CYS A 493 0.67 3.44 -3.07
CA CYS A 493 1.32 4.15 -4.17
C CYS A 493 0.70 5.53 -4.40
N LEU A 494 -0.64 5.64 -4.37
CA LEU A 494 -1.34 6.93 -4.44
C LEU A 494 -0.94 7.85 -3.28
N ASP A 495 -0.82 7.32 -2.07
CA ASP A 495 -0.44 8.10 -0.89
C ASP A 495 1.01 8.61 -0.96
N ILE A 496 1.95 7.78 -1.43
CA ILE A 496 3.34 8.19 -1.66
C ILE A 496 3.41 9.29 -2.73
N MET A 497 2.70 9.12 -3.86
CA MET A 497 2.63 10.13 -4.93
C MET A 497 2.01 11.43 -4.41
N THR A 498 0.90 11.36 -3.70
CA THR A 498 0.20 12.51 -3.10
C THR A 498 1.11 13.26 -2.12
N TYR A 499 1.81 12.55 -1.24
CA TYR A 499 2.77 13.13 -0.31
C TYR A 499 3.90 13.85 -1.03
N CYS A 500 4.49 13.24 -2.07
CA CYS A 500 5.59 13.84 -2.84
C CYS A 500 5.11 15.07 -3.63
N VAL A 501 3.94 15.02 -4.25
CA VAL A 501 3.35 16.17 -4.96
C VAL A 501 3.05 17.30 -3.99
N PHE A 502 2.44 17.01 -2.85
CA PHE A 502 2.14 18.00 -1.81
C PHE A 502 3.41 18.68 -1.30
N THR A 503 4.45 17.91 -0.98
CA THR A 503 5.73 18.48 -0.50
C THR A 503 6.40 19.35 -1.56
N GLU A 504 6.37 18.95 -2.84
CA GLU A 504 6.94 19.76 -3.91
C GLU A 504 6.15 21.04 -4.15
N LEU A 505 4.82 20.99 -4.06
CA LEU A 505 3.98 22.20 -4.13
C LEU A 505 4.32 23.17 -3.00
N LEU A 506 4.47 22.70 -1.76
CA LEU A 506 4.89 23.56 -0.64
C LEU A 506 6.25 24.23 -0.88
N HIS A 507 7.22 23.50 -1.44
CA HIS A 507 8.52 24.04 -1.78
C HIS A 507 8.45 25.12 -2.87
N LYS A 508 7.55 25.00 -3.87
CA LYS A 508 7.44 25.91 -5.01
C LYS A 508 6.59 27.14 -4.73
N ILE A 509 5.45 26.97 -4.05
CA ILE A 509 4.46 28.05 -3.87
C ILE A 509 4.95 29.12 -2.87
N ARG A 510 5.95 28.84 -2.03
CA ARG A 510 6.45 29.76 -1.00
C ARG A 510 5.31 30.40 -0.20
N ILE A 511 4.32 29.59 0.19
CA ILE A 511 3.04 30.05 0.77
C ILE A 511 3.28 30.86 2.06
N VAL A 512 4.47 30.83 2.64
CA VAL A 512 4.72 31.51 3.92
C VAL A 512 6.12 32.07 3.99
#